data_5021b4b7eff62a4f5084054b4facef0a
#
_entry.id   5021b4b7eff62a4f5084054b4facef0a
#
_cell.length_a   1.000
_cell.length_b   1.000
_cell.length_c   1.000
_cell.angle_alpha   90.00
_cell.angle_beta   90.00
_cell.angle_gamma   90.00
#
_symmetry.space_group_name_H-M   'P 1'
#
loop_
_entity.id
_entity.type
_entity.pdbx_description
1 polymer ?
#
loop_
_entity_poly.entity_id
_entity_poly.type
_entity_poly.pdbx_seq_one_letter_code
_entity_poly.pdbx_strand_id
1 'polypeptide(L)'
;MKYIYTLTLFSITSFSFAQEGKVKAYLDCSRCDENFIKQETSFLDYVRDQDLADVVIFIRDIWNPSGGRSYEIEIDGNNDFKEIISTTIVNGYSTDTSSTLRVKLVNKLKLALVPFLDKADYDLNVEVDSNFEAS
;
A
#
# COMPACT_ATOMS: atom_id res chain seq x y z
N MET A 1 -64.25 13.81 22.51
CA MET A 1 -63.01 14.43 22.00
C MET A 1 -61.96 13.34 21.83
N LYS A 2 -61.67 13.02 20.61
CA LYS A 2 -60.67 12.03 20.30
C LYS A 2 -59.37 12.75 19.96
N TYR A 3 -58.36 12.59 20.84
CA TYR A 3 -57.03 13.08 20.59
C TYR A 3 -56.30 12.03 19.73
N ILE A 4 -56.05 12.37 18.47
CA ILE A 4 -55.22 11.55 17.58
C ILE A 4 -53.79 11.96 17.85
N TYR A 5 -53.06 11.13 18.58
CA TYR A 5 -51.60 11.26 18.68
C TYR A 5 -51.00 10.59 17.44
N THR A 6 -50.66 11.38 16.47
CA THR A 6 -49.82 10.92 15.35
C THR A 6 -48.41 10.77 15.88
N LEU A 7 -48.06 9.53 16.16
CA LEU A 7 -46.65 9.16 16.44
C LEU A 7 -45.90 9.20 15.10
N THR A 8 -45.24 10.30 14.83
CA THR A 8 -44.29 10.37 13.72
C THR A 8 -43.07 9.58 14.13
N LEU A 9 -43.01 8.37 13.61
CA LEU A 9 -41.81 7.54 13.71
C LEU A 9 -40.71 8.18 12.83
N PHE A 10 -39.81 8.91 13.46
CA PHE A 10 -38.63 9.44 12.76
C PHE A 10 -37.70 8.25 12.56
N SER A 11 -37.79 7.62 11.38
CA SER A 11 -36.84 6.60 10.95
C SER A 11 -35.53 7.29 10.66
N ILE A 12 -34.61 7.25 11.60
CA ILE A 12 -33.21 7.66 11.39
C ILE A 12 -32.60 6.55 10.57
N THR A 13 -32.62 6.70 9.26
CA THR A 13 -31.79 5.90 8.38
C THR A 13 -30.35 6.30 8.63
N SER A 14 -29.67 5.51 9.44
CA SER A 14 -28.22 5.58 9.56
C SER A 14 -27.65 5.24 8.18
N PHE A 15 -27.28 6.24 7.41
CA PHE A 15 -26.43 6.04 6.26
C PHE A 15 -25.07 5.59 6.79
N SER A 16 -24.91 4.29 6.89
CA SER A 16 -23.58 3.72 6.98
C SER A 16 -22.91 4.00 5.65
N PHE A 17 -22.09 5.04 5.59
CA PHE A 17 -21.11 5.13 4.55
C PHE A 17 -20.17 3.95 4.76
N ALA A 18 -20.42 2.86 4.05
CA ALA A 18 -19.43 1.85 3.84
C ALA A 18 -18.29 2.58 3.13
N GLN A 19 -17.25 2.95 3.86
CA GLN A 19 -15.98 3.31 3.26
C GLN A 19 -15.63 2.13 2.37
N GLU A 20 -15.63 2.34 1.05
CA GLU A 20 -15.06 1.36 0.14
C GLU A 20 -13.70 1.00 0.72
N GLY A 21 -13.57 -0.27 1.14
CA GLY A 21 -12.46 -0.66 1.96
C GLY A 21 -11.17 -0.48 1.19
N LYS A 22 -10.29 0.36 1.70
CA LYS A 22 -8.91 0.41 1.24
C LYS A 22 -8.35 -1.01 1.28
N VAL A 23 -7.45 -1.32 0.34
CA VAL A 23 -6.69 -2.57 0.38
C VAL A 23 -5.89 -2.61 1.69
N LYS A 24 -6.08 -3.65 2.47
CA LYS A 24 -5.36 -3.86 3.72
C LYS A 24 -3.98 -4.42 3.43
N ALA A 25 -2.97 -3.78 3.93
CA ALA A 25 -1.58 -4.16 3.72
C ALA A 25 -0.86 -4.46 5.02
N TYR A 26 -0.04 -5.49 5.01
CA TYR A 26 0.93 -5.78 6.05
C TYR A 26 2.32 -5.54 5.49
N LEU A 27 3.13 -4.76 6.18
CA LEU A 27 4.50 -4.45 5.77
C LEU A 27 5.49 -5.17 6.66
N ASP A 28 6.29 -6.03 6.05
CA ASP A 28 7.47 -6.66 6.66
C ASP A 28 8.71 -6.14 5.96
N CYS A 29 9.39 -5.22 6.61
CA CYS A 29 10.56 -4.58 6.07
C CYS A 29 11.70 -4.53 7.09
N SER A 30 12.84 -5.03 6.66
CA SER A 30 14.09 -4.90 7.41
C SER A 30 14.86 -3.67 6.95
N ARG A 31 15.22 -2.80 7.88
CA ARG A 31 16.07 -1.63 7.64
C ARG A 31 15.53 -0.63 6.62
N CYS A 32 14.23 -0.42 6.59
CA CYS A 32 13.64 0.65 5.81
C CYS A 32 12.92 1.67 6.69
N ASP A 33 12.67 2.84 6.12
CA ASP A 33 11.87 3.88 6.75
C ASP A 33 10.38 3.55 6.58
N GLU A 34 9.83 2.75 7.49
CA GLU A 34 8.44 2.33 7.43
C GLU A 34 7.46 3.50 7.46
N ASN A 35 7.76 4.53 8.25
CA ASN A 35 6.89 5.71 8.34
C ASN A 35 6.81 6.43 7.00
N PHE A 36 7.92 6.58 6.32
CA PHE A 36 7.97 7.18 4.99
C PHE A 36 7.19 6.33 3.98
N ILE A 37 7.39 5.02 3.98
CA ILE A 37 6.68 4.09 3.09
C ILE A 37 5.16 4.19 3.31
N LYS A 38 4.72 4.13 4.55
CA LYS A 38 3.29 4.20 4.89
C LYS A 38 2.68 5.55 4.54
N GLN A 39 3.41 6.62 4.72
CA GLN A 39 2.98 7.96 4.37
C GLN A 39 2.81 8.14 2.85
N GLU A 40 3.77 7.63 2.07
CA GLU A 40 3.75 7.72 0.61
C GLU A 40 2.77 6.74 -0.05
N THR A 41 2.33 5.73 0.67
CA THR A 41 1.35 4.73 0.24
C THR A 41 0.08 4.76 1.09
N SER A 42 -0.39 5.95 1.43
CA SER A 42 -1.55 6.18 2.29
C SER A 42 -2.88 5.71 1.70
N PHE A 43 -2.90 5.32 0.42
CA PHE A 43 -4.03 4.66 -0.21
C PHE A 43 -4.22 3.20 0.26
N LEU A 44 -3.24 2.64 0.97
CA LEU A 44 -3.36 1.36 1.63
C LEU A 44 -3.78 1.55 3.10
N ASP A 45 -4.52 0.58 3.62
CA ASP A 45 -4.83 0.47 5.04
C ASP A 45 -3.85 -0.50 5.70
N TYR A 46 -2.87 0.01 6.44
CA TYR A 46 -1.87 -0.83 7.07
C TYR A 46 -2.41 -1.49 8.34
N VAL A 47 -2.34 -2.80 8.38
CA VAL A 47 -2.78 -3.64 9.49
C VAL A 47 -1.57 -4.22 10.22
N ARG A 48 -1.76 -4.55 11.50
CA ARG A 48 -0.70 -5.12 12.35
C ARG A 48 -0.63 -6.64 12.32
N ASP A 49 -1.68 -7.27 11.83
CA ASP A 49 -1.79 -8.72 11.73
C ASP A 49 -1.74 -9.13 10.27
N GLN A 50 -0.76 -9.95 9.92
CA GLN A 50 -0.57 -10.46 8.57
C GLN A 50 -1.80 -11.23 8.07
N ASP A 51 -2.49 -11.93 8.94
CA ASP A 51 -3.68 -12.73 8.58
C ASP A 51 -4.86 -11.85 8.18
N LEU A 52 -4.87 -10.58 8.60
CA LEU A 52 -5.91 -9.63 8.25
C LEU A 52 -5.62 -8.87 6.95
N ALA A 53 -4.43 -9.01 6.40
CA ALA A 53 -4.00 -8.26 5.22
C ALA A 53 -4.52 -8.90 3.93
N ASP A 54 -4.90 -8.05 2.99
CA ASP A 54 -5.19 -8.45 1.60
C ASP A 54 -3.92 -8.62 0.80
N VAL A 55 -2.89 -7.87 1.14
CA VAL A 55 -1.56 -7.95 0.55
C VAL A 55 -0.48 -7.93 1.63
N VAL A 56 0.52 -8.77 1.47
CA VAL A 56 1.68 -8.81 2.34
C VAL A 56 2.89 -8.33 1.56
N ILE A 57 3.51 -7.27 2.06
CA ILE A 57 4.64 -6.63 1.40
C ILE A 57 5.91 -7.03 2.15
N PHE A 58 6.77 -7.76 1.48
CA PHE A 58 8.11 -8.10 1.98
C PHE A 58 9.15 -7.25 1.28
N ILE A 59 9.96 -6.54 2.06
CA ILE A 59 11.09 -5.77 1.55
C ILE A 59 12.35 -6.27 2.23
N ARG A 60 13.26 -6.85 1.45
CA ARG A 60 14.47 -7.49 1.93
C ARG A 60 15.71 -6.79 1.38
N ASP A 61 16.72 -6.61 2.24
CA ASP A 61 18.04 -6.18 1.79
C ASP A 61 18.65 -7.26 0.89
N ILE A 62 19.20 -6.83 -0.24
CA ILE A 62 20.00 -7.67 -1.12
C ILE A 62 21.45 -7.18 -1.07
N TRP A 63 22.37 -8.11 -0.97
CA TRP A 63 23.78 -7.80 -1.08
C TRP A 63 24.09 -7.29 -2.49
N ASN A 64 24.75 -6.14 -2.57
CA ASN A 64 25.15 -5.54 -3.83
C ASN A 64 26.69 -5.48 -3.89
N PRO A 65 27.31 -6.24 -4.82
CA PRO A 65 28.78 -6.28 -4.93
C PRO A 65 29.40 -4.95 -5.34
N SER A 66 28.63 -4.02 -5.91
CA SER A 66 29.12 -2.69 -6.27
C SER A 66 29.12 -1.69 -5.10
N GLY A 67 28.75 -2.13 -3.88
CA GLY A 67 28.84 -1.34 -2.66
C GLY A 67 27.60 -0.52 -2.33
N GLY A 68 26.57 -0.51 -3.16
CA GLY A 68 25.29 0.11 -2.90
C GLY A 68 24.35 -0.83 -2.13
N ARG A 69 23.25 -0.29 -1.62
CA ARG A 69 22.20 -1.06 -1.00
C ARG A 69 21.08 -1.30 -2.00
N SER A 70 20.71 -2.56 -2.19
CA SER A 70 19.60 -2.97 -3.05
C SER A 70 18.51 -3.65 -2.23
N TYR A 71 17.29 -3.65 -2.73
CA TYR A 71 16.16 -4.30 -2.08
C TYR A 71 15.39 -5.17 -3.07
N GLU A 72 14.89 -6.28 -2.56
CA GLU A 72 13.87 -7.07 -3.23
C GLU A 72 12.52 -6.75 -2.59
N ILE A 73 11.55 -6.41 -3.41
CA ILE A 73 10.15 -6.24 -3.00
C ILE A 73 9.37 -7.42 -3.53
N GLU A 74 8.74 -8.15 -2.62
CA GLU A 74 7.80 -9.22 -2.95
C GLU A 74 6.45 -8.89 -2.32
N ILE A 75 5.40 -8.91 -3.11
CA ILE A 75 4.03 -8.65 -2.65
C ILE A 75 3.20 -9.89 -2.94
N ASP A 76 2.72 -10.50 -1.88
CA ASP A 76 1.87 -11.68 -1.94
C ASP A 76 0.42 -11.29 -1.64
N GLY A 77 -0.49 -11.66 -2.52
CA GLY A 77 -1.93 -11.49 -2.29
C GLY A 77 -2.49 -12.56 -1.36
N ASN A 78 -3.43 -12.15 -0.52
CA ASN A 78 -4.25 -13.03 0.31
C ASN A 78 -5.72 -12.88 -0.05
N ASN A 79 -6.57 -13.80 0.43
CA ASN A 79 -8.01 -13.72 0.25
C ASN A 79 -8.39 -13.56 -1.23
N ASP A 80 -9.07 -12.49 -1.60
CA ASP A 80 -9.48 -12.20 -2.97
C ASP A 80 -8.31 -11.94 -3.92
N PHE A 81 -7.13 -11.68 -3.38
CA PHE A 81 -5.90 -11.36 -4.14
C PHE A 81 -4.90 -12.51 -4.19
N LYS A 82 -5.25 -13.69 -3.69
CA LYS A 82 -4.32 -14.82 -3.51
C LYS A 82 -3.63 -15.33 -4.78
N GLU A 83 -4.15 -15.01 -5.94
CA GLU A 83 -3.58 -15.41 -7.23
C GLU A 83 -2.56 -14.41 -7.78
N ILE A 84 -2.39 -13.27 -7.10
CA ILE A 84 -1.50 -12.21 -7.53
C ILE A 84 -0.23 -12.23 -6.68
N ILE A 85 0.90 -12.34 -7.36
CA ILE A 85 2.24 -12.18 -6.78
C ILE A 85 3.00 -11.17 -7.63
N SER A 86 3.62 -10.22 -6.99
CA SER A 86 4.44 -9.20 -7.67
C SER A 86 5.81 -9.15 -7.04
N THR A 87 6.85 -9.21 -7.85
CA THR A 87 8.23 -9.14 -7.39
C THR A 87 9.00 -8.12 -8.22
N THR A 88 9.76 -7.28 -7.56
CA THR A 88 10.63 -6.31 -8.22
C THR A 88 11.90 -6.08 -7.43
N ILE A 89 12.92 -5.57 -8.08
CA ILE A 89 14.22 -5.26 -7.47
C ILE A 89 14.46 -3.75 -7.57
N VAL A 90 14.88 -3.18 -6.46
CA VAL A 90 15.34 -1.79 -6.37
C VAL A 90 16.85 -1.80 -6.32
N ASN A 91 17.48 -1.29 -7.37
CA ASN A 91 18.92 -1.20 -7.42
C ASN A 91 19.40 0.12 -6.80
N GLY A 92 20.13 0.00 -5.69
CA GLY A 92 20.84 1.12 -5.10
C GLY A 92 22.29 1.14 -5.54
N TYR A 93 22.83 2.32 -5.70
CA TYR A 93 24.23 2.54 -6.04
C TYR A 93 24.99 3.11 -4.84
N SER A 94 26.30 2.94 -4.80
CA SER A 94 27.15 3.48 -3.73
C SER A 94 27.07 5.00 -3.59
N THR A 95 26.69 5.69 -4.68
CA THR A 95 26.50 7.13 -4.72
C THR A 95 25.12 7.59 -4.27
N ASP A 96 24.18 6.66 -4.06
CA ASP A 96 22.84 7.00 -3.64
C ASP A 96 22.84 7.43 -2.16
N THR A 97 22.16 8.54 -1.89
CA THR A 97 21.86 8.94 -0.50
C THR A 97 20.72 8.10 0.06
N SER A 98 20.56 8.10 1.37
CA SER A 98 19.42 7.44 2.02
C SER A 98 18.09 8.00 1.53
N SER A 99 18.00 9.31 1.30
CA SER A 99 16.81 9.96 0.76
C SER A 99 16.50 9.51 -0.66
N THR A 100 17.51 9.42 -1.51
CA THR A 100 17.38 8.96 -2.89
C THR A 100 16.91 7.51 -2.92
N LEU A 101 17.51 6.67 -2.11
CA LEU A 101 17.20 5.23 -2.08
C LEU A 101 15.76 4.95 -1.62
N ARG A 102 15.30 5.66 -0.58
CA ARG A 102 13.92 5.46 -0.10
C ARG A 102 12.87 5.93 -1.11
N VAL A 103 13.15 6.97 -1.90
CA VAL A 103 12.27 7.41 -2.99
C VAL A 103 12.23 6.37 -4.10
N LYS A 104 13.37 5.80 -4.50
CA LYS A 104 13.44 4.68 -5.44
C LYS A 104 12.60 3.49 -4.96
N LEU A 105 12.75 3.15 -3.69
CA LEU A 105 12.02 2.05 -3.07
C LEU A 105 10.51 2.25 -3.14
N VAL A 106 10.04 3.43 -2.76
CA VAL A 106 8.61 3.77 -2.79
C VAL A 106 8.06 3.78 -4.20
N ASN A 107 8.78 4.33 -5.17
CA ASN A 107 8.35 4.33 -6.56
C ASN A 107 8.20 2.92 -7.12
N LYS A 108 9.16 2.03 -6.85
CA LYS A 108 9.08 0.63 -7.25
C LYS A 108 7.94 -0.11 -6.54
N LEU A 109 7.74 0.19 -5.25
CA LEU A 109 6.63 -0.37 -4.48
C LEU A 109 5.27 0.03 -5.08
N LYS A 110 5.09 1.29 -5.42
CA LYS A 110 3.86 1.77 -6.07
C LYS A 110 3.59 1.03 -7.38
N LEU A 111 4.61 0.85 -8.21
CA LEU A 111 4.49 0.10 -9.47
C LEU A 111 4.16 -1.38 -9.23
N ALA A 112 4.78 -1.99 -8.23
CA ALA A 112 4.53 -3.38 -7.87
C ALA A 112 3.12 -3.60 -7.30
N LEU A 113 2.51 -2.58 -6.71
CA LEU A 113 1.15 -2.61 -6.17
C LEU A 113 0.05 -2.49 -7.24
N VAL A 114 0.39 -2.02 -8.43
CA VAL A 114 -0.60 -1.74 -9.49
C VAL A 114 -1.53 -2.92 -9.77
N PRO A 115 -1.07 -4.18 -9.91
CA PRO A 115 -1.98 -5.31 -10.16
C PRO A 115 -3.01 -5.51 -9.06
N PHE A 116 -2.65 -5.24 -7.82
CA PHE A 116 -3.55 -5.37 -6.67
C PHE A 116 -4.58 -4.24 -6.64
N LEU A 117 -4.16 -3.04 -6.93
CA LEU A 117 -5.02 -1.86 -6.98
C LEU A 117 -5.99 -1.95 -8.16
N ASP A 118 -5.53 -2.45 -9.30
CA ASP A 118 -6.37 -2.70 -10.47
C ASP A 118 -7.49 -3.70 -10.14
N LYS A 119 -7.13 -4.81 -9.50
CA LYS A 119 -8.13 -5.79 -9.06
C LYS A 119 -9.13 -5.22 -8.05
N ALA A 120 -8.69 -4.32 -7.18
CA ALA A 120 -9.54 -3.66 -6.19
C ALA A 120 -10.39 -2.53 -6.77
N ASP A 121 -10.27 -2.27 -8.06
CA ASP A 121 -11.00 -1.20 -8.76
C ASP A 121 -10.70 0.20 -8.21
N TYR A 122 -9.47 0.39 -7.75
CA TYR A 122 -8.99 1.67 -7.25
C TYR A 122 -8.77 2.65 -8.39
N ASP A 123 -9.18 3.89 -8.17
CA ASP A 123 -8.82 5.00 -9.06
C ASP A 123 -7.31 5.27 -8.92
N LEU A 124 -6.56 4.83 -9.94
CA LEU A 124 -5.11 4.82 -9.91
C LEU A 124 -4.52 6.19 -10.23
N ASN A 125 -4.58 7.11 -9.27
CA ASN A 125 -3.74 8.30 -9.26
C ASN A 125 -2.42 7.99 -8.52
N VAL A 126 -1.67 7.04 -9.05
CA VAL A 126 -0.34 6.73 -8.52
C VAL A 126 0.67 7.70 -9.13
N GLU A 127 1.05 8.71 -8.36
CA GLU A 127 2.15 9.58 -8.75
C GLU A 127 3.47 8.85 -8.52
N VAL A 128 4.13 8.56 -9.61
CA VAL A 128 5.53 8.13 -9.61
C VAL A 128 6.38 9.36 -9.88
N ASP A 129 7.34 9.62 -9.00
CA ASP A 129 8.24 10.77 -9.19
C ASP A 129 9.05 10.60 -10.47
N SER A 130 8.67 11.35 -11.51
CA SER A 130 9.30 11.30 -12.82
C SER A 130 10.66 12.00 -12.88
N ASN A 131 11.06 12.69 -11.82
CA ASN A 131 12.38 13.31 -11.74
C ASN A 131 13.50 12.31 -11.43
N PHE A 132 13.12 11.06 -11.30
CA PHE A 132 14.08 9.99 -11.11
C PHE A 132 14.65 9.55 -12.46
N GLU A 133 15.62 10.29 -12.97
CA GLU A 133 16.44 9.79 -14.04
C GLU A 133 17.34 8.68 -13.47
N ALA A 134 17.07 7.47 -13.90
CA ALA A 134 18.01 6.38 -13.75
C ALA A 134 19.21 6.69 -14.64
N SER A 135 20.20 7.32 -14.06
CA SER A 135 21.50 7.50 -14.70
C SER A 135 22.34 6.26 -14.53
#